data_8454a6bd2fc07d0519a6a5d2db5d8f09
#
_entry.id   8454a6bd2fc07d0519a6a5d2db5d8f09
#
_cell.length_a   1.000
_cell.length_b   1.000
_cell.length_c   1.000
_cell.angle_alpha   90.00
_cell.angle_beta   90.00
_cell.angle_gamma   90.00
#
_symmetry.space_group_name_H-M   'P 1'
#
loop_
_entity.id
_entity.type
_entity.pdbx_description
1 polymer ?
#
loop_
_entity_poly.entity_id
_entity_poly.type
_entity_poly.pdbx_seq_one_letter_code
_entity_poly.pdbx_strand_id
1 'polypeptide(L)'
;MSALLALRNHFGSVRLVALQLFSTAGLGMVYPYINLYLTEIGFSGTLIGTLASAGAVLTLVLTPLLNQIADRLLLHRRLLMLYLGGFALSSMVFATTRNHLLVILAVLLFKVTVSPSMTLGAQLTLSQLIRSGKTIFGQMRSFSALGFAVASALAGQVFALGGYSLTFTVGALLSLVSVQLSTIFPAKPKEKSKLDAGPKAPRNRGIYVLAASQFFVTMCTHNAFAFLFIHLSQNLGVNNTHIGLWAALLAVVEFPFYYLTDALLPRVRLRITYIFGIVGIALSTLGLGIVPSLPMLLLLFVFRGMSWPAYQLSSYRLMNAISHPRNAATNQAIVQVTMPGIALLLTGSLYGWAYDHLGAGVFYALCALAAAVGVCIVIAGFRLFDARGSAPAT
;
A
#
# COMPACT_ATOMS: atom_id res chain seq x y z
N MET A 1 31.49 28.23 5.55
CA MET A 1 30.81 27.15 6.28
C MET A 1 29.29 27.12 6.01
N SER A 2 28.60 28.26 5.92
CA SER A 2 27.15 28.35 5.63
C SER A 2 26.76 27.86 4.25
N ALA A 3 27.51 28.20 3.19
CA ALA A 3 27.24 27.79 1.81
C ALA A 3 27.40 26.26 1.59
N LEU A 4 28.40 25.64 2.22
CA LEU A 4 28.59 24.18 2.17
C LEU A 4 27.50 23.41 2.91
N LEU A 5 26.99 23.99 4.02
CA LEU A 5 25.83 23.42 4.74
C LEU A 5 24.53 23.55 3.94
N ALA A 6 24.33 24.69 3.26
CA ALA A 6 23.18 24.90 2.37
C ALA A 6 23.20 23.94 1.17
N LEU A 7 24.36 23.78 0.51
CA LEU A 7 24.55 22.80 -0.56
C LEU A 7 24.31 21.37 -0.07
N ARG A 8 24.87 20.95 1.07
CA ARG A 8 24.65 19.63 1.66
C ARG A 8 23.18 19.36 1.99
N ASN A 9 22.47 20.37 2.49
CA ASN A 9 21.04 20.27 2.78
C ASN A 9 20.18 20.20 1.49
N HIS A 10 20.61 20.88 0.44
CA HIS A 10 19.95 20.81 -0.87
C HIS A 10 20.14 19.43 -1.51
N PHE A 11 21.39 18.95 -1.62
CA PHE A 11 21.69 17.61 -2.15
C PHE A 11 21.05 16.49 -1.31
N GLY A 12 21.00 16.63 0.00
CA GLY A 12 20.30 15.68 0.88
C GLY A 12 18.80 15.60 0.57
N SER A 13 18.16 16.73 0.29
CA SER A 13 16.74 16.77 -0.10
C SER A 13 16.49 16.14 -1.46
N VAL A 14 17.33 16.43 -2.46
CA VAL A 14 17.24 15.84 -3.80
C VAL A 14 17.39 14.31 -3.77
N ARG A 15 18.34 13.79 -2.99
CA ARG A 15 18.51 12.34 -2.82
C ARG A 15 17.32 11.67 -2.14
N LEU A 16 16.68 12.32 -1.16
CA LEU A 16 15.45 11.81 -0.53
C LEU A 16 14.30 11.75 -1.53
N VAL A 17 14.13 12.81 -2.33
CA VAL A 17 13.14 12.83 -3.42
C VAL A 17 13.41 11.70 -4.41
N ALA A 18 14.66 11.57 -4.86
CA ALA A 18 15.06 10.52 -5.79
C ALA A 18 14.79 9.11 -5.22
N LEU A 19 15.11 8.88 -3.93
CA LEU A 19 14.81 7.60 -3.29
C LEU A 19 13.32 7.29 -3.28
N GLN A 20 12.47 8.26 -2.94
CA GLN A 20 11.01 8.08 -2.92
C GLN A 20 10.48 7.81 -4.34
N LEU A 21 10.97 8.52 -5.33
CA LEU A 21 10.57 8.37 -6.72
C LEU A 21 10.99 7.00 -7.27
N PHE A 22 12.27 6.61 -7.14
CA PHE A 22 12.79 5.38 -7.72
C PHE A 22 12.27 4.12 -7.00
N SER A 23 12.07 4.16 -5.68
CA SER A 23 11.56 3.02 -4.92
C SER A 23 10.13 2.63 -5.36
N THR A 24 9.30 3.61 -5.69
CA THR A 24 7.94 3.37 -6.17
C THR A 24 7.88 3.22 -7.69
N ALA A 25 8.85 3.78 -8.44
CA ALA A 25 8.96 3.56 -9.88
C ALA A 25 9.25 2.08 -10.20
N GLY A 26 10.15 1.42 -9.46
CA GLY A 26 10.36 -0.03 -9.58
C GLY A 26 9.06 -0.81 -9.38
N LEU A 27 8.27 -0.44 -8.36
CA LEU A 27 6.96 -1.06 -8.11
C LEU A 27 5.98 -0.76 -9.25
N GLY A 28 5.95 0.45 -9.79
CA GLY A 28 5.09 0.85 -10.91
C GLY A 28 5.35 0.04 -12.17
N MET A 29 6.60 -0.38 -12.43
CA MET A 29 6.93 -1.31 -13.51
C MET A 29 6.38 -2.72 -13.28
N VAL A 30 6.54 -3.26 -12.08
CA VAL A 30 6.28 -4.69 -11.79
C VAL A 30 4.82 -4.94 -11.42
N TYR A 31 4.23 -4.11 -10.57
CA TYR A 31 2.96 -4.38 -9.91
C TYR A 31 1.77 -4.59 -10.86
N PRO A 32 1.59 -3.81 -11.93
CA PRO A 32 0.48 -4.02 -12.86
C PRO A 32 0.57 -5.35 -13.63
N TYR A 33 1.77 -5.86 -13.82
CA TYR A 33 2.06 -7.01 -14.68
C TYR A 33 2.26 -8.33 -13.92
N ILE A 34 2.53 -8.31 -12.60
CA ILE A 34 2.88 -9.53 -11.88
C ILE A 34 1.78 -10.59 -11.92
N ASN A 35 0.54 -10.22 -11.64
CA ASN A 35 -0.56 -11.19 -11.62
C ASN A 35 -0.97 -11.63 -13.05
N LEU A 36 -0.83 -10.75 -14.05
CA LEU A 36 -0.97 -11.12 -15.46
C LEU A 36 0.09 -12.13 -15.89
N TYR A 37 1.32 -11.92 -15.50
CA TYR A 37 2.40 -12.87 -15.74
C TYR A 37 2.12 -14.23 -15.09
N LEU A 38 1.64 -14.24 -13.84
CA LEU A 38 1.30 -15.47 -13.14
C LEU A 38 0.18 -16.25 -13.85
N THR A 39 -0.85 -15.57 -14.37
CA THR A 39 -1.90 -16.24 -15.17
C THR A 39 -1.36 -16.73 -16.52
N GLU A 40 -0.45 -16.01 -17.17
CA GLU A 40 0.15 -16.45 -18.44
C GLU A 40 0.97 -17.73 -18.30
N ILE A 41 1.70 -17.89 -17.17
CA ILE A 41 2.45 -19.13 -16.91
C ILE A 41 1.58 -20.27 -16.34
N GLY A 42 0.26 -20.08 -16.27
CA GLY A 42 -0.71 -21.12 -15.91
C GLY A 42 -1.11 -21.16 -14.43
N PHE A 43 -0.82 -20.13 -13.64
CA PHE A 43 -1.31 -20.05 -12.26
C PHE A 43 -2.80 -19.68 -12.25
N SER A 44 -3.60 -20.50 -11.53
CA SER A 44 -5.00 -20.19 -11.28
C SER A 44 -5.16 -19.00 -10.32
N GLY A 45 -6.31 -18.34 -10.36
CA GLY A 45 -6.66 -17.30 -9.40
C GLY A 45 -6.61 -17.82 -7.97
N THR A 46 -7.02 -19.06 -7.73
CA THR A 46 -6.90 -19.77 -6.45
C THR A 46 -5.45 -19.81 -5.95
N LEU A 47 -4.50 -20.18 -6.84
CA LEU A 47 -3.09 -20.22 -6.47
C LEU A 47 -2.53 -18.82 -6.20
N ILE A 48 -2.89 -17.83 -7.03
CA ILE A 48 -2.51 -16.41 -6.83
C ILE A 48 -3.02 -15.91 -5.48
N GLY A 49 -4.27 -16.21 -5.14
CA GLY A 49 -4.86 -15.88 -3.85
C GLY A 49 -4.20 -16.60 -2.67
N THR A 50 -3.85 -17.88 -2.84
CA THR A 50 -3.12 -18.66 -1.83
C THR A 50 -1.72 -18.09 -1.58
N LEU A 51 -1.02 -17.68 -2.62
CA LEU A 51 0.28 -17.00 -2.49
C LEU A 51 0.15 -15.63 -1.82
N ALA A 52 -0.96 -14.92 -2.04
CA ALA A 52 -1.24 -13.68 -1.32
C ALA A 52 -1.47 -13.94 0.18
N SER A 53 -2.23 -14.99 0.54
CA SER A 53 -2.44 -15.43 1.93
C SER A 53 -1.12 -15.86 2.59
N ALA A 54 -0.33 -16.70 1.94
CA ALA A 54 0.96 -17.16 2.46
C ALA A 54 1.94 -15.97 2.64
N GLY A 55 1.98 -15.05 1.67
CA GLY A 55 2.77 -13.83 1.77
C GLY A 55 2.33 -12.92 2.92
N ALA A 56 1.02 -12.85 3.21
CA ALA A 56 0.50 -12.10 4.36
C ALA A 56 0.98 -12.70 5.69
N VAL A 57 0.93 -14.04 5.84
CA VAL A 57 1.47 -14.74 7.03
C VAL A 57 2.94 -14.43 7.22
N LEU A 58 3.73 -14.61 6.16
CA LEU A 58 5.18 -14.35 6.23
C LEU A 58 5.46 -12.89 6.59
N THR A 59 4.73 -11.94 6.03
CA THR A 59 4.88 -10.51 6.32
C THR A 59 4.51 -10.20 7.77
N LEU A 60 3.41 -10.77 8.29
CA LEU A 60 2.97 -10.58 9.68
C LEU A 60 3.99 -11.11 10.69
N VAL A 61 4.69 -12.19 10.37
CA VAL A 61 5.68 -12.82 11.26
C VAL A 61 7.06 -12.19 11.07
N LEU A 62 7.55 -12.13 9.84
CA LEU A 62 8.93 -11.72 9.57
C LEU A 62 9.14 -10.22 9.76
N THR A 63 8.17 -9.35 9.40
CA THR A 63 8.36 -7.91 9.51
C THR A 63 8.60 -7.44 10.95
N PRO A 64 7.81 -7.84 11.96
CA PRO A 64 8.10 -7.47 13.35
C PRO A 64 9.44 -8.02 13.85
N LEU A 65 9.77 -9.26 13.50
CA LEU A 65 11.04 -9.90 13.90
C LEU A 65 12.25 -9.16 13.33
N LEU A 66 12.24 -8.88 12.02
CA LEU A 66 13.31 -8.15 11.35
C LEU A 66 13.44 -6.71 11.85
N ASN A 67 12.30 -6.03 12.12
CA ASN A 67 12.31 -4.70 12.71
C ASN A 67 12.87 -4.72 14.14
N GLN A 68 12.52 -5.71 14.98
CA GLN A 68 13.11 -5.84 16.33
C GLN A 68 14.62 -6.06 16.28
N ILE A 69 15.10 -6.89 15.35
CA ILE A 69 16.54 -7.09 15.13
C ILE A 69 17.20 -5.78 14.68
N ALA A 70 16.58 -5.07 13.74
CA ALA A 70 17.08 -3.80 13.25
C ALA A 70 17.06 -2.70 14.32
N ASP A 71 16.05 -2.67 15.21
CA ASP A 71 15.98 -1.78 16.35
C ASP A 71 17.12 -2.05 17.37
N ARG A 72 17.35 -3.32 17.71
CA ARG A 72 18.39 -3.73 18.65
C ARG A 72 19.81 -3.46 18.13
N LEU A 73 20.04 -3.75 16.86
CA LEU A 73 21.36 -3.63 16.23
C LEU A 73 21.58 -2.31 15.50
N LEU A 74 20.58 -1.41 15.51
CA LEU A 74 20.57 -0.12 14.80
C LEU A 74 20.83 -0.28 13.28
N LEU A 75 20.25 -1.32 12.66
CA LEU A 75 20.50 -1.71 11.27
C LEU A 75 19.38 -1.30 10.28
N HIS A 76 18.57 -0.28 10.61
CA HIS A 76 17.41 0.13 9.79
C HIS A 76 17.75 0.41 8.33
N ARG A 77 18.90 1.06 8.07
CA ARG A 77 19.37 1.27 6.69
C ARG A 77 19.65 -0.05 5.97
N ARG A 78 20.35 -0.99 6.62
CA ARG A 78 20.66 -2.29 6.03
C ARG A 78 19.39 -3.11 5.79
N LEU A 79 18.41 -3.01 6.69
CA LEU A 79 17.12 -3.67 6.52
C LEU A 79 16.35 -3.09 5.34
N LEU A 80 16.35 -1.75 5.15
CA LEU A 80 15.75 -1.14 3.96
C LEU A 80 16.45 -1.62 2.67
N MET A 81 17.78 -1.68 2.66
CA MET A 81 18.54 -2.21 1.54
C MET A 81 18.19 -3.68 1.24
N LEU A 82 18.02 -4.50 2.30
CA LEU A 82 17.61 -5.90 2.17
C LEU A 82 16.22 -6.02 1.53
N TYR A 83 15.25 -5.21 1.96
CA TYR A 83 13.91 -5.23 1.37
C TYR A 83 13.92 -4.77 -0.10
N LEU A 84 14.61 -3.67 -0.43
CA LEU A 84 14.72 -3.20 -1.81
C LEU A 84 15.51 -4.17 -2.70
N GLY A 85 16.56 -4.79 -2.18
CA GLY A 85 17.33 -5.84 -2.86
C GLY A 85 16.52 -7.11 -3.08
N GLY A 86 15.72 -7.52 -2.09
CA GLY A 86 14.80 -8.67 -2.21
C GLY A 86 13.70 -8.42 -3.24
N PHE A 87 13.17 -7.19 -3.33
CA PHE A 87 12.28 -6.80 -4.42
C PHE A 87 12.97 -6.89 -5.78
N ALA A 88 14.20 -6.38 -5.92
CA ALA A 88 14.96 -6.47 -7.16
C ALA A 88 15.23 -7.92 -7.56
N LEU A 89 15.62 -8.77 -6.59
CA LEU A 89 15.85 -10.20 -6.81
C LEU A 89 14.58 -10.92 -7.27
N SER A 90 13.45 -10.69 -6.60
CA SER A 90 12.17 -11.31 -7.01
C SER A 90 11.77 -10.87 -8.42
N SER A 91 11.94 -9.58 -8.76
CA SER A 91 11.66 -9.07 -10.10
C SER A 91 12.57 -9.69 -11.15
N MET A 92 13.85 -9.92 -10.83
CA MET A 92 14.80 -10.58 -11.73
C MET A 92 14.45 -12.05 -11.97
N VAL A 93 13.97 -12.76 -10.94
CA VAL A 93 13.46 -14.15 -11.09
C VAL A 93 12.26 -14.16 -12.03
N PHE A 94 11.29 -13.24 -11.89
CA PHE A 94 10.16 -13.14 -12.83
C PHE A 94 10.60 -12.83 -14.26
N ALA A 95 11.69 -12.07 -14.44
CA ALA A 95 12.23 -11.71 -15.76
C ALA A 95 12.90 -12.90 -16.48
N THR A 96 13.50 -13.83 -15.73
CA THR A 96 14.45 -14.81 -16.28
C THR A 96 13.94 -16.25 -16.30
N THR A 97 12.92 -16.62 -15.51
CA THR A 97 12.47 -18.01 -15.41
C THR A 97 10.95 -18.14 -15.40
N ARG A 98 10.46 -19.25 -15.96
CA ARG A 98 9.07 -19.69 -15.89
C ARG A 98 8.90 -20.93 -14.99
N ASN A 99 9.94 -21.33 -14.29
CA ASN A 99 9.86 -22.46 -13.36
C ASN A 99 8.93 -22.12 -12.20
N HIS A 100 7.85 -22.90 -12.06
CA HIS A 100 6.78 -22.62 -11.07
C HIS A 100 7.30 -22.51 -9.64
N LEU A 101 8.25 -23.39 -9.22
CA LEU A 101 8.80 -23.36 -7.86
C LEU A 101 9.57 -22.06 -7.61
N LEU A 102 10.43 -21.66 -8.53
CA LEU A 102 11.24 -20.44 -8.39
C LEU A 102 10.32 -19.21 -8.40
N VAL A 103 9.29 -19.21 -9.25
CA VAL A 103 8.30 -18.12 -9.30
C VAL A 103 7.49 -18.05 -7.99
N ILE A 104 7.05 -19.17 -7.41
CA ILE A 104 6.38 -19.21 -6.09
C ILE A 104 7.27 -18.56 -5.02
N LEU A 105 8.54 -18.97 -4.94
CA LEU A 105 9.49 -18.40 -3.98
C LEU A 105 9.70 -16.90 -4.21
N ALA A 106 9.79 -16.47 -5.48
CA ALA A 106 9.92 -15.07 -5.83
C ALA A 106 8.68 -14.26 -5.47
N VAL A 107 7.45 -14.79 -5.65
CA VAL A 107 6.21 -14.13 -5.22
C VAL A 107 6.19 -13.96 -3.69
N LEU A 108 6.55 -14.97 -2.93
CA LEU A 108 6.62 -14.88 -1.47
C LEU A 108 7.67 -13.84 -1.03
N LEU A 109 8.85 -13.84 -1.65
CA LEU A 109 9.88 -12.82 -1.42
C LEU A 109 9.37 -11.41 -1.76
N PHE A 110 8.70 -11.25 -2.90
CA PHE A 110 8.08 -9.99 -3.32
C PHE A 110 7.09 -9.47 -2.25
N LYS A 111 6.19 -10.34 -1.76
CA LYS A 111 5.20 -9.96 -0.74
C LYS A 111 5.85 -9.50 0.57
N VAL A 112 6.89 -10.22 1.03
CA VAL A 112 7.61 -9.91 2.29
C VAL A 112 8.46 -8.65 2.17
N THR A 113 8.86 -8.24 0.98
CA THR A 113 9.79 -7.12 0.78
C THR A 113 9.10 -5.82 0.41
N VAL A 114 8.04 -5.84 -0.40
CA VAL A 114 7.40 -4.61 -0.93
C VAL A 114 6.76 -3.76 0.18
N SER A 115 5.82 -4.31 0.93
CA SER A 115 5.09 -3.54 1.95
C SER A 115 6.01 -3.01 3.06
N PRO A 116 6.93 -3.82 3.64
CA PRO A 116 7.86 -3.33 4.64
C PRO A 116 8.86 -2.29 4.11
N SER A 117 9.32 -2.40 2.85
CA SER A 117 10.22 -1.39 2.26
C SER A 117 9.58 -0.02 2.20
N MET A 118 8.30 0.05 1.79
CA MET A 118 7.55 1.31 1.73
C MET A 118 7.37 1.92 3.12
N THR A 119 7.01 1.12 4.11
CA THR A 119 6.79 1.57 5.49
C THR A 119 8.09 2.05 6.14
N LEU A 120 9.15 1.25 6.04
CA LEU A 120 10.45 1.59 6.63
C LEU A 120 11.09 2.79 5.92
N GLY A 121 11.00 2.85 4.58
CA GLY A 121 11.45 3.98 3.78
C GLY A 121 10.76 5.28 4.17
N ALA A 122 9.45 5.26 4.37
CA ALA A 122 8.67 6.41 4.84
C ALA A 122 9.09 6.84 6.26
N GLN A 123 9.27 5.90 7.20
CA GLN A 123 9.73 6.19 8.56
C GLN A 123 11.13 6.81 8.58
N LEU A 124 12.07 6.27 7.82
CA LEU A 124 13.43 6.81 7.73
C LEU A 124 13.44 8.20 7.09
N THR A 125 12.65 8.41 6.06
CA THR A 125 12.48 9.72 5.41
C THR A 125 11.93 10.75 6.41
N LEU A 126 10.85 10.42 7.12
CA LEU A 126 10.27 11.29 8.13
C LEU A 126 11.28 11.64 9.22
N SER A 127 12.00 10.65 9.74
CA SER A 127 13.02 10.88 10.76
C SER A 127 14.15 11.80 10.28
N GLN A 128 14.54 11.70 9.02
CA GLN A 128 15.55 12.55 8.41
C GLN A 128 15.05 13.99 8.20
N LEU A 129 13.77 14.16 7.80
CA LEU A 129 13.15 15.47 7.64
C LEU A 129 13.01 16.21 8.98
N ILE A 130 12.55 15.52 10.04
CA ILE A 130 12.46 16.08 11.40
C ILE A 130 13.84 16.55 11.87
N ARG A 131 14.90 15.76 11.65
CA ARG A 131 16.28 16.15 11.98
C ARG A 131 16.76 17.40 11.23
N SER A 132 16.25 17.60 10.02
CA SER A 132 16.58 18.75 9.16
C SER A 132 15.67 19.96 9.42
N GLY A 133 14.74 19.89 10.39
CA GLY A 133 13.76 20.94 10.68
C GLY A 133 12.75 21.19 9.55
N LYS A 134 12.51 20.19 8.67
CA LYS A 134 11.62 20.32 7.51
C LYS A 134 10.30 19.61 7.76
N THR A 135 9.17 20.27 7.44
CA THR A 135 7.80 19.76 7.61
C THR A 135 7.17 19.29 6.29
N ILE A 136 7.99 18.95 5.28
CA ILE A 136 7.56 18.64 3.90
C ILE A 136 7.28 17.15 3.64
N PHE A 137 6.94 16.37 4.67
CA PHE A 137 6.72 14.92 4.52
C PHE A 137 5.61 14.57 3.52
N GLY A 138 4.51 15.34 3.53
CA GLY A 138 3.42 15.17 2.55
C GLY A 138 3.89 15.35 1.11
N GLN A 139 4.74 16.38 0.86
CA GLN A 139 5.34 16.61 -0.46
C GLN A 139 6.27 15.46 -0.87
N MET A 140 7.05 14.90 0.09
CA MET A 140 7.89 13.73 -0.20
C MET A 140 7.05 12.51 -0.61
N ARG A 141 5.90 12.31 0.01
CA ARG A 141 4.98 11.22 -0.36
C ARG A 141 4.37 11.41 -1.75
N SER A 142 4.15 12.66 -2.19
CA SER A 142 3.68 12.95 -3.56
C SER A 142 4.67 12.48 -4.62
N PHE A 143 5.98 12.57 -4.36
CA PHE A 143 7.00 12.03 -5.28
C PHE A 143 6.95 10.51 -5.39
N SER A 144 6.54 9.80 -4.34
CA SER A 144 6.29 8.34 -4.42
C SER A 144 5.14 8.03 -5.37
N ALA A 145 4.02 8.75 -5.28
CA ALA A 145 2.89 8.58 -6.18
C ALA A 145 3.27 8.92 -7.63
N LEU A 146 4.04 10.00 -7.83
CA LEU A 146 4.55 10.40 -9.14
C LEU A 146 5.47 9.32 -9.73
N GLY A 147 6.40 8.78 -8.94
CA GLY A 147 7.29 7.71 -9.36
C GLY A 147 6.53 6.48 -9.83
N PHE A 148 5.52 6.05 -9.08
CA PHE A 148 4.64 4.95 -9.46
C PHE A 148 3.88 5.26 -10.76
N ALA A 149 3.23 6.43 -10.85
CA ALA A 149 2.42 6.82 -11.99
C ALA A 149 3.23 6.89 -13.29
N VAL A 150 4.38 7.58 -13.27
CA VAL A 150 5.26 7.72 -14.45
C VAL A 150 5.80 6.37 -14.88
N ALA A 151 6.30 5.57 -13.95
CA ALA A 151 6.85 4.26 -14.27
C ALA A 151 5.76 3.31 -14.80
N SER A 152 4.57 3.31 -14.20
CA SER A 152 3.45 2.50 -14.71
C SER A 152 3.03 2.93 -16.12
N ALA A 153 2.98 4.24 -16.41
CA ALA A 153 2.66 4.73 -17.75
C ALA A 153 3.70 4.26 -18.80
N LEU A 154 4.99 4.29 -18.43
CA LEU A 154 6.08 3.82 -19.29
C LEU A 154 6.14 2.29 -19.39
N ALA A 155 5.63 1.57 -18.38
CA ALA A 155 5.70 0.11 -18.33
C ALA A 155 5.00 -0.55 -19.53
N GLY A 156 3.92 0.05 -20.07
CA GLY A 156 3.26 -0.42 -21.27
C GLY A 156 4.15 -0.37 -22.52
N GLN A 157 4.94 0.69 -22.67
CA GLN A 157 5.90 0.84 -23.78
C GLN A 157 7.05 -0.16 -23.61
N VAL A 158 7.58 -0.28 -22.40
CA VAL A 158 8.64 -1.26 -22.09
C VAL A 158 8.14 -2.69 -22.34
N PHE A 159 6.89 -2.98 -21.97
CA PHE A 159 6.25 -4.27 -22.26
C PHE A 159 6.13 -4.52 -23.78
N ALA A 160 5.75 -3.52 -24.57
CA ALA A 160 5.67 -3.64 -26.02
C ALA A 160 7.01 -3.98 -26.67
N LEU A 161 8.13 -3.52 -26.09
CA LEU A 161 9.49 -3.76 -26.60
C LEU A 161 10.06 -5.14 -26.25
N GLY A 162 9.76 -5.68 -25.06
CA GLY A 162 10.39 -6.91 -24.59
C GLY A 162 9.55 -7.75 -23.60
N GLY A 163 8.24 -7.52 -23.57
CA GLY A 163 7.30 -8.29 -22.73
C GLY A 163 7.60 -8.19 -21.24
N TYR A 164 7.20 -9.23 -20.53
CA TYR A 164 7.40 -9.32 -19.07
C TYR A 164 8.86 -9.29 -18.67
N SER A 165 9.74 -9.95 -19.45
CA SER A 165 11.16 -10.04 -19.11
C SER A 165 11.80 -8.66 -19.02
N LEU A 166 11.61 -7.80 -20.04
CA LEU A 166 12.17 -6.46 -20.04
C LEU A 166 11.52 -5.59 -18.95
N THR A 167 10.19 -5.67 -18.78
CA THR A 167 9.44 -4.89 -17.80
C THR A 167 9.92 -5.18 -16.37
N PHE A 168 10.08 -6.45 -16.01
CA PHE A 168 10.57 -6.84 -14.69
C PHE A 168 12.05 -6.54 -14.49
N THR A 169 12.88 -6.64 -15.53
CA THR A 169 14.29 -6.25 -15.49
C THR A 169 14.44 -4.76 -15.21
N VAL A 170 13.68 -3.90 -15.91
CA VAL A 170 13.69 -2.45 -15.65
C VAL A 170 13.22 -2.16 -14.21
N GLY A 171 12.16 -2.81 -13.74
CA GLY A 171 11.71 -2.69 -12.36
C GLY A 171 12.77 -3.08 -11.33
N ALA A 172 13.52 -4.17 -11.58
CA ALA A 172 14.64 -4.59 -10.74
C ALA A 172 15.77 -3.55 -10.72
N LEU A 173 16.16 -3.01 -11.89
CA LEU A 173 17.20 -1.97 -11.99
C LEU A 173 16.80 -0.69 -11.23
N LEU A 174 15.56 -0.21 -11.36
CA LEU A 174 15.06 0.94 -10.61
C LEU A 174 15.11 0.70 -9.10
N SER A 175 14.80 -0.52 -8.65
CA SER A 175 14.93 -0.89 -7.24
C SER A 175 16.39 -0.92 -6.79
N LEU A 176 17.33 -1.40 -7.60
CA LEU A 176 18.76 -1.36 -7.28
C LEU A 176 19.29 0.07 -7.17
N VAL A 177 18.82 1.00 -8.02
CA VAL A 177 19.10 2.45 -7.85
C VAL A 177 18.60 2.91 -6.47
N SER A 178 17.44 2.46 -6.04
CA SER A 178 16.90 2.80 -4.71
C SER A 178 17.73 2.22 -3.56
N VAL A 179 18.30 1.02 -3.73
CA VAL A 179 19.27 0.45 -2.77
C VAL A 179 20.46 1.39 -2.62
N GLN A 180 21.03 1.85 -3.72
CA GLN A 180 22.15 2.79 -3.69
C GLN A 180 21.80 4.13 -3.08
N LEU A 181 20.62 4.69 -3.42
CA LEU A 181 20.14 5.95 -2.85
C LEU A 181 19.84 5.84 -1.34
N SER A 182 19.50 4.67 -0.83
CA SER A 182 19.24 4.45 0.60
C SER A 182 20.46 4.66 1.48
N THR A 183 21.66 4.73 0.90
CA THR A 183 22.91 5.08 1.60
C THR A 183 22.90 6.50 2.20
N ILE A 184 21.93 7.35 1.80
CA ILE A 184 21.74 8.68 2.43
C ILE A 184 21.39 8.58 3.92
N PHE A 185 20.72 7.51 4.33
CA PHE A 185 20.39 7.33 5.74
C PHE A 185 21.64 6.99 6.56
N PRO A 186 21.73 7.49 7.80
CA PRO A 186 22.86 7.16 8.67
C PRO A 186 22.91 5.65 8.95
N ALA A 187 24.12 5.10 9.01
CA ALA A 187 24.33 3.68 9.30
C ALA A 187 23.79 3.29 10.69
N LYS A 188 23.90 4.19 11.66
CA LYS A 188 23.36 4.05 13.02
C LYS A 188 22.46 5.25 13.32
N PRO A 189 21.14 5.09 13.43
CA PRO A 189 20.27 6.15 13.93
C PRO A 189 20.60 6.45 15.37
N LYS A 190 20.47 7.72 15.81
CA LYS A 190 20.55 8.06 17.24
C LYS A 190 19.46 7.29 17.98
N GLU A 191 19.78 6.80 19.19
CA GLU A 191 18.84 6.10 20.08
C GLU A 191 17.48 6.80 20.13
N LYS A 192 16.41 6.02 20.02
CA LYS A 192 15.07 6.50 20.35
C LYS A 192 15.10 7.02 21.80
N SER A 193 14.68 8.25 22.00
CA SER A 193 14.39 8.76 23.34
C SER A 193 13.48 7.75 24.06
N LYS A 194 13.86 7.36 25.29
CA LYS A 194 13.11 6.44 26.16
C LYS A 194 11.79 7.08 26.66
N LEU A 195 10.99 7.63 25.77
CA LEU A 195 9.78 8.37 26.14
C LEU A 195 8.58 7.52 26.51
N ASP A 196 8.69 6.17 26.57
CA ASP A 196 7.52 5.28 26.72
C ASP A 196 7.67 4.12 27.71
N ALA A 197 8.31 4.33 28.86
CA ALA A 197 8.38 3.35 29.95
C ALA A 197 7.24 3.51 30.98
N GLY A 198 6.03 3.82 30.55
CA GLY A 198 4.86 3.90 31.43
C GLY A 198 3.83 2.81 31.15
N PRO A 199 2.94 2.45 32.10
CA PRO A 199 1.87 1.47 31.87
C PRO A 199 0.97 1.92 30.70
N LYS A 200 0.57 0.93 29.87
CA LYS A 200 -0.32 1.20 28.73
C LYS A 200 -1.64 1.78 29.19
N ALA A 201 -2.08 2.86 28.59
CA ALA A 201 -3.37 3.48 28.87
C ALA A 201 -4.53 2.55 28.38
N PRO A 202 -5.73 2.62 28.98
CA PRO A 202 -6.88 1.87 28.51
C PRO A 202 -7.19 2.24 27.06
N ARG A 203 -7.54 1.22 26.23
CA ARG A 203 -7.88 1.43 24.83
C ARG A 203 -9.31 1.93 24.70
N ASN A 204 -9.50 2.93 23.84
CA ASN A 204 -10.82 3.33 23.39
C ASN A 204 -11.47 2.18 22.58
N ARG A 205 -12.72 1.82 22.89
CA ARG A 205 -13.47 0.76 22.20
C ARG A 205 -13.66 1.05 20.70
N GLY A 206 -13.66 2.31 20.28
CA GLY A 206 -13.68 2.71 18.86
C GLY A 206 -12.52 2.15 18.04
N ILE A 207 -11.38 1.82 18.66
CA ILE A 207 -10.25 1.16 17.97
C ILE A 207 -10.65 -0.23 17.46
N TYR A 208 -11.43 -0.99 18.23
CA TYR A 208 -11.89 -2.32 17.80
C TYR A 208 -12.88 -2.23 16.63
N VAL A 209 -13.74 -1.20 16.64
CA VAL A 209 -14.66 -0.91 15.51
C VAL A 209 -13.88 -0.58 14.25
N LEU A 210 -12.85 0.30 14.35
CA LEU A 210 -11.97 0.59 13.23
C LEU A 210 -11.22 -0.64 12.74
N ALA A 211 -10.69 -1.45 13.65
CA ALA A 211 -9.97 -2.67 13.33
C ALA A 211 -10.86 -3.69 12.60
N ALA A 212 -12.07 -3.90 13.07
CA ALA A 212 -13.05 -4.77 12.42
C ALA A 212 -13.47 -4.22 11.04
N SER A 213 -13.76 -2.93 10.93
CA SER A 213 -14.05 -2.30 9.63
C SER A 213 -12.88 -2.43 8.67
N GLN A 214 -11.65 -2.18 9.13
CA GLN A 214 -10.43 -2.29 8.34
C GLN A 214 -10.23 -3.71 7.78
N PHE A 215 -10.55 -4.73 8.57
CA PHE A 215 -10.53 -6.13 8.13
C PHE A 215 -11.39 -6.32 6.88
N PHE A 216 -12.65 -5.91 6.92
CA PHE A 216 -13.59 -6.08 5.81
C PHE A 216 -13.26 -5.18 4.61
N VAL A 217 -12.82 -3.94 4.84
CA VAL A 217 -12.37 -3.05 3.76
C VAL A 217 -11.13 -3.60 3.06
N THR A 218 -10.24 -4.26 3.81
CA THR A 218 -9.06 -4.92 3.22
C THR A 218 -9.46 -6.12 2.38
N MET A 219 -10.43 -6.93 2.83
CA MET A 219 -10.98 -8.03 2.02
C MET A 219 -11.45 -7.52 0.65
N CYS A 220 -12.15 -6.38 0.63
CA CYS A 220 -12.56 -5.74 -0.62
C CYS A 220 -11.36 -5.25 -1.43
N THR A 221 -10.58 -4.33 -0.86
CA THR A 221 -9.63 -3.52 -1.63
C THR A 221 -8.45 -4.32 -2.16
N HIS A 222 -7.86 -5.20 -1.34
CA HIS A 222 -6.69 -5.97 -1.74
C HIS A 222 -7.03 -7.08 -2.73
N ASN A 223 -8.13 -7.80 -2.50
CA ASN A 223 -8.54 -8.85 -3.44
C ASN A 223 -9.00 -8.23 -4.77
N ALA A 224 -9.86 -7.20 -4.75
CA ALA A 224 -10.28 -6.53 -5.97
C ALA A 224 -9.10 -5.99 -6.79
N PHE A 225 -8.10 -5.41 -6.12
CA PHE A 225 -6.93 -4.87 -6.81
C PHE A 225 -5.97 -5.96 -7.32
N ALA A 226 -5.87 -7.09 -6.64
CA ALA A 226 -5.07 -8.23 -7.09
C ALA A 226 -5.53 -8.78 -8.43
N PHE A 227 -6.84 -8.80 -8.67
CA PHE A 227 -7.44 -9.30 -9.91
C PHE A 227 -7.79 -8.21 -10.94
N LEU A 228 -7.60 -6.91 -10.61
CA LEU A 228 -7.98 -5.79 -11.45
C LEU A 228 -7.36 -5.87 -12.85
N PHE A 229 -6.05 -6.04 -12.93
CA PHE A 229 -5.35 -6.03 -14.23
C PHE A 229 -5.59 -7.31 -15.03
N ILE A 230 -5.85 -8.44 -14.35
CA ILE A 230 -6.32 -9.69 -14.99
C ILE A 230 -7.69 -9.45 -15.61
N HIS A 231 -8.61 -8.84 -14.86
CA HIS A 231 -9.95 -8.50 -15.34
C HIS A 231 -9.94 -7.55 -16.53
N LEU A 232 -9.10 -6.49 -16.48
CA LEU A 232 -8.92 -5.56 -17.59
C LEU A 232 -8.46 -6.29 -18.88
N SER A 233 -7.46 -7.16 -18.76
CA SER A 233 -6.91 -7.86 -19.91
C SER A 233 -7.82 -8.97 -20.41
N GLN A 234 -8.28 -9.87 -19.55
CA GLN A 234 -8.98 -11.08 -19.94
C GLN A 234 -10.48 -10.89 -20.16
N ASN A 235 -11.14 -10.04 -19.36
CA ASN A 235 -12.60 -9.87 -19.44
C ASN A 235 -13.00 -8.62 -20.24
N LEU A 236 -12.22 -7.54 -20.18
CA LEU A 236 -12.51 -6.29 -20.88
C LEU A 236 -11.67 -6.10 -22.16
N GLY A 237 -10.81 -7.06 -22.50
CA GLY A 237 -10.02 -7.06 -23.74
C GLY A 237 -8.98 -5.94 -23.83
N VAL A 238 -8.55 -5.37 -22.70
CA VAL A 238 -7.49 -4.35 -22.69
C VAL A 238 -6.17 -4.99 -23.08
N ASN A 239 -5.53 -4.46 -24.13
CA ASN A 239 -4.21 -4.92 -24.54
C ASN A 239 -3.20 -4.72 -23.40
N ASN A 240 -2.34 -5.72 -23.17
CA ASN A 240 -1.34 -5.69 -22.11
C ASN A 240 -0.40 -4.48 -22.21
N THR A 241 -0.16 -3.94 -23.41
CA THR A 241 0.60 -2.70 -23.62
C THR A 241 -0.06 -1.47 -22.98
N HIS A 242 -1.38 -1.47 -22.76
CA HIS A 242 -2.12 -0.38 -22.15
C HIS A 242 -2.36 -0.56 -20.64
N ILE A 243 -2.07 -1.74 -20.08
CA ILE A 243 -2.28 -2.03 -18.65
C ILE A 243 -1.53 -1.03 -17.76
N GLY A 244 -0.29 -0.69 -18.15
CA GLY A 244 0.49 0.32 -17.43
C GLY A 244 -0.17 1.71 -17.41
N LEU A 245 -0.82 2.12 -18.50
CA LEU A 245 -1.57 3.39 -18.56
C LEU A 245 -2.78 3.37 -17.62
N TRP A 246 -3.50 2.26 -17.53
CA TRP A 246 -4.61 2.12 -16.59
C TRP A 246 -4.15 2.17 -15.13
N ALA A 247 -3.00 1.57 -14.82
CA ALA A 247 -2.41 1.66 -13.49
C ALA A 247 -1.94 3.10 -13.16
N ALA A 248 -1.34 3.79 -14.14
CA ALA A 248 -0.94 5.19 -13.99
C ALA A 248 -2.14 6.11 -13.80
N LEU A 249 -3.22 5.89 -14.53
CA LEU A 249 -4.46 6.68 -14.43
C LEU A 249 -5.04 6.62 -13.02
N LEU A 250 -5.09 5.43 -12.39
CA LEU A 250 -5.52 5.30 -10.99
C LEU A 250 -4.71 6.21 -10.07
N ALA A 251 -3.38 6.17 -10.17
CA ALA A 251 -2.50 6.95 -9.32
C ALA A 251 -2.61 8.47 -9.59
N VAL A 252 -2.73 8.86 -10.86
CA VAL A 252 -2.89 10.26 -11.27
C VAL A 252 -4.22 10.83 -10.79
N VAL A 253 -5.30 10.06 -10.88
CA VAL A 253 -6.63 10.50 -10.43
C VAL A 253 -6.67 10.65 -8.90
N GLU A 254 -6.04 9.75 -8.14
CA GLU A 254 -6.00 9.84 -6.68
C GLU A 254 -5.28 11.11 -6.18
N PHE A 255 -4.28 11.60 -6.91
CA PHE A 255 -3.41 12.69 -6.48
C PHE A 255 -4.15 13.98 -6.11
N PRO A 256 -5.00 14.59 -6.98
CA PRO A 256 -5.73 15.80 -6.63
C PRO A 256 -6.73 15.59 -5.48
N PHE A 257 -7.31 14.39 -5.38
CA PHE A 257 -8.26 14.08 -4.32
C PHE A 257 -7.60 13.91 -2.95
N TYR A 258 -6.32 13.56 -2.86
CA TYR A 258 -5.59 13.63 -1.60
C TYR A 258 -5.51 15.07 -1.06
N TYR A 259 -5.18 16.05 -1.91
CA TYR A 259 -5.15 17.47 -1.50
C TYR A 259 -6.53 17.99 -1.15
N LEU A 260 -7.54 17.70 -1.98
CA LEU A 260 -8.92 18.13 -1.75
C LEU A 260 -9.46 17.55 -0.44
N THR A 261 -9.26 16.26 -0.20
CA THR A 261 -9.70 15.60 1.02
C THR A 261 -8.99 16.19 2.24
N ASP A 262 -7.68 16.41 2.18
CA ASP A 262 -6.92 16.98 3.30
C ASP A 262 -7.40 18.40 3.65
N ALA A 263 -7.74 19.21 2.66
CA ALA A 263 -8.29 20.54 2.83
C ALA A 263 -9.73 20.52 3.38
N LEU A 264 -10.52 19.50 3.04
CA LEU A 264 -11.93 19.37 3.46
C LEU A 264 -12.08 18.75 4.86
N LEU A 265 -11.16 17.85 5.26
CA LEU A 265 -11.24 17.10 6.53
C LEU A 265 -11.41 17.98 7.79
N PRO A 266 -10.82 19.20 7.92
CA PRO A 266 -11.08 20.07 9.06
C PRO A 266 -12.53 20.59 9.12
N ARG A 267 -13.25 20.61 8.00
CA ARG A 267 -14.60 21.16 7.84
C ARG A 267 -15.70 20.11 7.90
N VAL A 268 -15.36 18.84 7.73
CA VAL A 268 -16.30 17.72 7.68
C VAL A 268 -16.05 16.75 8.84
N ARG A 269 -17.11 16.09 9.32
CA ARG A 269 -16.98 15.07 10.37
C ARG A 269 -16.19 13.86 9.86
N LEU A 270 -15.06 13.56 10.49
CA LEU A 270 -14.15 12.47 10.11
C LEU A 270 -14.87 11.13 9.86
N ARG A 271 -15.88 10.82 10.68
CA ARG A 271 -16.65 9.57 10.56
C ARG A 271 -17.48 9.51 9.28
N ILE A 272 -18.08 10.63 8.89
CA ILE A 272 -18.88 10.72 7.66
C ILE A 272 -17.95 10.57 6.46
N THR A 273 -16.79 11.23 6.46
CA THR A 273 -15.80 11.10 5.40
C THR A 273 -15.28 9.66 5.29
N TYR A 274 -15.08 8.98 6.42
CA TYR A 274 -14.64 7.59 6.45
C TYR A 274 -15.70 6.65 5.83
N ILE A 275 -16.97 6.80 6.22
CA ILE A 275 -18.09 6.03 5.65
C ILE A 275 -18.24 6.32 4.16
N PHE A 276 -18.21 7.60 3.76
CA PHE A 276 -18.25 8.00 2.35
C PHE A 276 -17.15 7.31 1.53
N GLY A 277 -15.91 7.30 2.05
CA GLY A 277 -14.79 6.63 1.41
C GLY A 277 -15.02 5.13 1.22
N ILE A 278 -15.52 4.42 2.25
CA ILE A 278 -15.77 2.97 2.13
C ILE A 278 -16.95 2.69 1.19
N VAL A 279 -18.04 3.47 1.27
CA VAL A 279 -19.19 3.32 0.36
C VAL A 279 -18.75 3.54 -1.09
N GLY A 280 -17.96 4.56 -1.35
CA GLY A 280 -17.43 4.80 -2.69
C GLY A 280 -16.49 3.69 -3.18
N ILE A 281 -15.67 3.12 -2.30
CA ILE A 281 -14.87 1.92 -2.60
C ILE A 281 -15.78 0.73 -2.93
N ALA A 282 -16.83 0.48 -2.14
CA ALA A 282 -17.76 -0.62 -2.38
C ALA A 282 -18.47 -0.46 -3.73
N LEU A 283 -19.02 0.71 -4.02
CA LEU A 283 -19.72 1.00 -5.26
C LEU A 283 -18.81 0.92 -6.50
N SER A 284 -17.60 1.49 -6.42
CA SER A 284 -16.63 1.40 -7.52
C SER A 284 -16.17 -0.05 -7.75
N THR A 285 -16.01 -0.84 -6.69
CA THR A 285 -15.65 -2.25 -6.79
C THR A 285 -16.79 -3.08 -7.37
N LEU A 286 -18.03 -2.86 -6.94
CA LEU A 286 -19.21 -3.50 -7.53
C LEU A 286 -19.33 -3.14 -9.02
N GLY A 287 -19.09 -1.88 -9.36
CA GLY A 287 -19.10 -1.41 -10.74
C GLY A 287 -18.12 -2.16 -11.64
N LEU A 288 -16.94 -2.54 -11.16
CA LEU A 288 -15.98 -3.34 -11.94
C LEU A 288 -16.56 -4.67 -12.41
N GLY A 289 -17.43 -5.30 -11.62
CA GLY A 289 -18.07 -6.58 -11.98
C GLY A 289 -19.23 -6.45 -12.96
N ILE A 290 -19.79 -5.25 -13.14
CA ILE A 290 -21.02 -5.00 -13.92
C ILE A 290 -20.72 -4.26 -15.23
N VAL A 291 -19.64 -3.47 -15.26
CA VAL A 291 -19.35 -2.55 -16.36
C VAL A 291 -18.91 -3.29 -17.63
N PRO A 292 -19.64 -3.13 -18.74
CA PRO A 292 -19.33 -3.80 -20.00
C PRO A 292 -18.36 -2.99 -20.89
N SER A 293 -17.96 -1.76 -20.55
CA SER A 293 -17.25 -0.88 -21.46
C SER A 293 -16.14 -0.05 -20.80
N LEU A 294 -15.06 0.18 -21.56
CA LEU A 294 -13.90 0.99 -21.12
C LEU A 294 -14.25 2.43 -20.73
N PRO A 295 -15.17 3.18 -21.42
CA PRO A 295 -15.53 4.52 -20.99
C PRO A 295 -16.17 4.58 -19.60
N MET A 296 -17.03 3.62 -19.26
CA MET A 296 -17.61 3.54 -17.92
C MET A 296 -16.56 3.21 -16.86
N LEU A 297 -15.54 2.44 -17.22
CA LEU A 297 -14.41 2.13 -16.34
C LEU A 297 -13.65 3.41 -15.93
N LEU A 298 -13.50 4.38 -16.84
CA LEU A 298 -12.90 5.69 -16.52
C LEU A 298 -13.67 6.41 -15.42
N LEU A 299 -15.00 6.44 -15.50
CA LEU A 299 -15.85 7.03 -14.46
C LEU A 299 -15.68 6.32 -13.12
N LEU A 300 -15.62 4.98 -13.12
CA LEU A 300 -15.36 4.21 -11.90
C LEU A 300 -13.98 4.51 -11.30
N PHE A 301 -12.96 4.73 -12.13
CA PHE A 301 -11.61 5.07 -11.67
C PHE A 301 -11.58 6.47 -11.04
N VAL A 302 -12.29 7.45 -11.63
CA VAL A 302 -12.44 8.78 -11.04
C VAL A 302 -13.14 8.69 -9.69
N PHE A 303 -14.25 7.94 -9.62
CA PHE A 303 -15.00 7.76 -8.39
C PHE A 303 -14.18 7.02 -7.31
N ARG A 304 -13.43 6.01 -7.71
CA ARG A 304 -12.49 5.32 -6.82
C ARG A 304 -11.37 6.23 -6.34
N GLY A 305 -10.80 7.05 -7.26
CA GLY A 305 -9.74 8.00 -6.95
C GLY A 305 -10.18 9.08 -5.95
N MET A 306 -11.46 9.43 -5.91
CA MET A 306 -12.05 10.30 -4.90
C MET A 306 -12.24 9.56 -3.55
N SER A 307 -12.72 8.33 -3.62
CA SER A 307 -13.13 7.54 -2.45
C SER A 307 -11.94 7.03 -1.63
N TRP A 308 -10.86 6.65 -2.29
CA TRP A 308 -9.67 6.09 -1.64
C TRP A 308 -8.97 7.07 -0.69
N PRO A 309 -8.64 8.33 -1.09
CA PRO A 309 -8.09 9.33 -0.17
C PRO A 309 -9.04 9.68 0.97
N ALA A 310 -10.35 9.77 0.69
CA ALA A 310 -11.37 10.03 1.71
C ALA A 310 -11.35 8.94 2.81
N TYR A 311 -11.33 7.67 2.41
CA TYR A 311 -11.18 6.55 3.32
C TYR A 311 -9.85 6.57 4.07
N GLN A 312 -8.74 6.66 3.35
CA GLN A 312 -7.40 6.49 3.92
C GLN A 312 -7.06 7.61 4.91
N LEU A 313 -7.23 8.88 4.52
CA LEU A 313 -6.90 10.02 5.38
C LEU A 313 -7.81 10.10 6.60
N SER A 314 -9.12 9.86 6.42
CA SER A 314 -10.06 9.84 7.55
C SER A 314 -9.79 8.69 8.51
N SER A 315 -9.40 7.50 8.02
CA SER A 315 -8.98 6.37 8.85
C SER A 315 -7.82 6.72 9.77
N TYR A 316 -6.75 7.30 9.21
CA TYR A 316 -5.58 7.72 9.99
C TYR A 316 -5.92 8.79 11.03
N ARG A 317 -6.67 9.84 10.62
CA ARG A 317 -7.05 10.93 11.54
C ARG A 317 -8.00 10.45 12.63
N LEU A 318 -8.99 9.61 12.28
CA LEU A 318 -9.93 9.06 13.25
C LEU A 318 -9.21 8.17 14.28
N MET A 319 -8.33 7.29 13.80
CA MET A 319 -7.50 6.46 14.68
C MET A 319 -6.65 7.30 15.64
N ASN A 320 -6.01 8.36 15.14
CA ASN A 320 -5.20 9.25 15.98
C ASN A 320 -6.06 10.01 16.99
N ALA A 321 -7.26 10.46 16.59
CA ALA A 321 -8.18 11.20 17.46
C ALA A 321 -8.70 10.38 18.66
N ILE A 322 -8.84 9.05 18.48
CA ILE A 322 -9.35 8.14 19.53
C ILE A 322 -8.22 7.38 20.26
N SER A 323 -6.98 7.51 19.81
CA SER A 323 -5.83 6.84 20.43
C SER A 323 -5.19 7.72 21.49
N HIS A 324 -4.94 7.13 22.67
CA HIS A 324 -4.05 7.77 23.64
C HIS A 324 -2.60 7.76 23.08
N PRO A 325 -1.79 8.85 23.25
CA PRO A 325 -0.43 8.93 22.71
C PRO A 325 0.45 7.72 23.01
N ARG A 326 0.35 7.14 24.21
CA ARG A 326 1.11 5.93 24.62
C ARG A 326 0.72 4.67 23.84
N ASN A 327 -0.50 4.59 23.30
CA ASN A 327 -1.01 3.43 22.55
C ASN A 327 -1.04 3.68 21.05
N ALA A 328 -0.75 4.88 20.58
CA ALA A 328 -0.94 5.28 19.17
C ALA A 328 -0.22 4.35 18.20
N ALA A 329 1.06 4.05 18.44
CA ALA A 329 1.83 3.15 17.59
C ALA A 329 1.25 1.71 17.57
N THR A 330 0.84 1.18 18.74
CA THR A 330 0.24 -0.15 18.84
C THR A 330 -1.11 -0.19 18.14
N ASN A 331 -1.96 0.83 18.32
CA ASN A 331 -3.26 0.92 17.66
C ASN A 331 -3.11 1.04 16.15
N GLN A 332 -2.13 1.82 15.68
CA GLN A 332 -1.78 1.92 14.26
C GLN A 332 -1.36 0.56 13.69
N ALA A 333 -0.50 -0.17 14.40
CA ALA A 333 -0.09 -1.51 13.98
C ALA A 333 -1.27 -2.48 13.88
N ILE A 334 -2.20 -2.45 14.85
CA ILE A 334 -3.39 -3.31 14.83
C ILE A 334 -4.26 -2.98 13.62
N VAL A 335 -4.62 -1.70 13.44
CA VAL A 335 -5.60 -1.30 12.42
C VAL A 335 -5.00 -1.37 11.01
N GLN A 336 -3.74 -0.95 10.82
CA GLN A 336 -3.17 -0.77 9.48
C GLN A 336 -2.28 -1.93 9.02
N VAL A 337 -1.90 -2.85 9.92
CA VAL A 337 -1.01 -3.97 9.58
C VAL A 337 -1.62 -5.30 9.95
N THR A 338 -2.00 -5.48 11.25
CA THR A 338 -2.45 -6.78 11.74
C THR A 338 -3.80 -7.18 11.12
N MET A 339 -4.79 -6.29 11.15
CA MET A 339 -6.12 -6.61 10.59
C MET A 339 -6.08 -6.82 9.06
N PRO A 340 -5.41 -5.98 8.27
CA PRO A 340 -5.18 -6.27 6.85
C PRO A 340 -4.48 -7.61 6.60
N GLY A 341 -3.45 -7.93 7.37
CA GLY A 341 -2.74 -9.20 7.24
C GLY A 341 -3.62 -10.41 7.53
N ILE A 342 -4.43 -10.35 8.61
CA ILE A 342 -5.40 -11.41 8.96
C ILE A 342 -6.49 -11.51 7.87
N ALA A 343 -6.98 -10.39 7.35
CA ALA A 343 -7.95 -10.39 6.27
C ALA A 343 -7.44 -11.13 5.04
N LEU A 344 -6.24 -10.81 4.59
CA LEU A 344 -5.61 -11.48 3.44
C LEU A 344 -5.31 -12.95 3.70
N LEU A 345 -4.85 -13.29 4.90
CA LEU A 345 -4.63 -14.68 5.30
C LEU A 345 -5.89 -15.53 5.13
N LEU A 346 -7.02 -15.04 5.63
CA LEU A 346 -8.28 -15.79 5.64
C LEU A 346 -8.98 -15.79 4.27
N THR A 347 -8.76 -14.78 3.45
CA THR A 347 -9.60 -14.55 2.27
C THR A 347 -8.88 -14.69 0.94
N GLY A 348 -7.56 -14.62 0.88
CA GLY A 348 -6.85 -14.64 -0.39
C GLY A 348 -7.17 -15.88 -1.24
N SER A 349 -7.06 -17.08 -0.67
CA SER A 349 -7.39 -18.34 -1.37
C SER A 349 -8.87 -18.41 -1.76
N LEU A 350 -9.77 -18.00 -0.85
CA LEU A 350 -11.21 -18.04 -1.06
C LEU A 350 -11.64 -17.11 -2.20
N TYR A 351 -11.12 -15.90 -2.22
CA TYR A 351 -11.41 -14.92 -3.28
C TYR A 351 -10.78 -15.31 -4.61
N GLY A 352 -9.59 -15.92 -4.59
CA GLY A 352 -9.00 -16.49 -5.80
C GLY A 352 -9.86 -17.62 -6.40
N TRP A 353 -10.34 -18.52 -5.54
CA TRP A 353 -11.29 -19.56 -5.94
C TRP A 353 -12.59 -18.97 -6.50
N ALA A 354 -13.13 -17.94 -5.84
CA ALA A 354 -14.35 -17.29 -6.33
C ALA A 354 -14.14 -16.64 -7.70
N TYR A 355 -12.97 -16.04 -7.95
CA TYR A 355 -12.65 -15.48 -9.26
C TYR A 355 -12.62 -16.56 -10.36
N ASP A 356 -12.00 -17.72 -10.08
CA ASP A 356 -11.86 -18.82 -11.04
C ASP A 356 -13.21 -19.51 -11.36
N HIS A 357 -14.09 -19.70 -10.36
CA HIS A 357 -15.27 -20.55 -10.48
C HIS A 357 -16.59 -19.81 -10.58
N LEU A 358 -16.71 -18.63 -9.97
CA LEU A 358 -17.94 -17.84 -9.95
C LEU A 358 -17.91 -16.68 -10.96
N GLY A 359 -16.75 -16.42 -11.55
CA GLY A 359 -16.54 -15.36 -12.50
C GLY A 359 -16.37 -13.97 -11.88
N ALA A 360 -15.90 -13.04 -12.71
CA ALA A 360 -15.52 -11.69 -12.26
C ALA A 360 -16.68 -10.91 -11.64
N GLY A 361 -17.90 -11.02 -12.20
CA GLY A 361 -19.08 -10.29 -11.68
C GLY A 361 -19.39 -10.65 -10.22
N VAL A 362 -19.48 -11.96 -9.91
CA VAL A 362 -19.75 -12.44 -8.55
C VAL A 362 -18.56 -12.13 -7.63
N PHE A 363 -17.34 -12.30 -8.11
CA PHE A 363 -16.14 -11.97 -7.35
C PHE A 363 -16.13 -10.50 -6.89
N TYR A 364 -16.36 -9.52 -7.79
CA TYR A 364 -16.41 -8.11 -7.42
C TYR A 364 -17.61 -7.76 -6.54
N ALA A 365 -18.75 -8.46 -6.70
CA ALA A 365 -19.90 -8.32 -5.80
C ALA A 365 -19.57 -8.79 -4.37
N LEU A 366 -18.86 -9.91 -4.21
CA LEU A 366 -18.38 -10.40 -2.92
C LEU A 366 -17.38 -9.42 -2.28
N CYS A 367 -16.47 -8.85 -3.08
CA CYS A 367 -15.58 -7.80 -2.61
C CYS A 367 -16.35 -6.56 -2.10
N ALA A 368 -17.34 -6.10 -2.87
CA ALA A 368 -18.17 -4.95 -2.49
C ALA A 368 -19.01 -5.22 -1.24
N LEU A 369 -19.57 -6.43 -1.11
CA LEU A 369 -20.32 -6.87 0.07
C LEU A 369 -19.44 -6.82 1.33
N ALA A 370 -18.19 -7.26 1.24
CA ALA A 370 -17.25 -7.14 2.36
C ALA A 370 -17.08 -5.67 2.80
N ALA A 371 -16.86 -4.74 1.87
CA ALA A 371 -16.77 -3.32 2.21
C ALA A 371 -18.08 -2.78 2.82
N ALA A 372 -19.25 -3.22 2.33
CA ALA A 372 -20.55 -2.85 2.90
C ALA A 372 -20.70 -3.33 4.35
N VAL A 373 -20.23 -4.54 4.67
CA VAL A 373 -20.17 -5.03 6.06
C VAL A 373 -19.27 -4.12 6.91
N GLY A 374 -18.12 -3.68 6.36
CA GLY A 374 -17.24 -2.70 7.01
C GLY A 374 -17.95 -1.38 7.34
N VAL A 375 -18.82 -0.87 6.44
CA VAL A 375 -19.66 0.31 6.67
C VAL A 375 -20.67 0.04 7.80
N CYS A 376 -21.39 -1.09 7.77
CA CYS A 376 -22.36 -1.45 8.79
C CYS A 376 -21.74 -1.50 10.19
N ILE A 377 -20.52 -2.06 10.30
CA ILE A 377 -19.77 -2.12 11.57
C ILE A 377 -19.49 -0.70 12.10
N VAL A 378 -19.07 0.23 11.23
CA VAL A 378 -18.81 1.62 11.63
C VAL A 378 -20.09 2.33 12.06
N ILE A 379 -21.19 2.15 11.35
CA ILE A 379 -22.48 2.73 11.70
C ILE A 379 -22.96 2.19 13.04
N ALA A 380 -22.92 0.87 13.25
CA ALA A 380 -23.31 0.23 14.51
C ALA A 380 -22.43 0.67 15.69
N GLY A 381 -21.12 0.82 15.44
CA GLY A 381 -20.15 1.28 16.43
C GLY A 381 -20.03 2.80 16.57
N PHE A 382 -20.87 3.58 15.91
CA PHE A 382 -20.71 5.04 15.79
C PHE A 382 -20.58 5.77 17.13
N ARG A 383 -21.35 5.33 18.15
CA ARG A 383 -21.32 5.89 19.51
C ARG A 383 -20.03 5.60 20.26
N LEU A 384 -19.32 4.51 19.93
CA LEU A 384 -18.09 4.12 20.61
C LEU A 384 -16.90 5.05 20.27
N PHE A 385 -17.00 5.82 19.20
CA PHE A 385 -16.00 6.84 18.85
C PHE A 385 -16.11 8.11 19.74
N ASP A 386 -17.26 8.36 20.37
CA ASP A 386 -17.49 9.53 21.22
C ASP A 386 -17.07 9.31 22.67
N ALA A 387 -16.82 8.07 23.07
CA ALA A 387 -16.34 7.76 24.41
C ALA A 387 -14.89 8.23 24.61
N ARG A 388 -14.63 9.54 24.55
CA ARG A 388 -13.53 10.16 25.24
C ARG A 388 -13.82 9.93 26.72
N GLY A 389 -13.02 9.09 27.37
CA GLY A 389 -12.93 9.17 28.81
C GLY A 389 -12.74 10.63 29.18
N SER A 390 -13.71 11.21 29.84
CA SER A 390 -13.69 12.53 30.43
C SER A 390 -12.51 12.58 31.41
N ALA A 391 -11.33 12.97 30.92
CA ALA A 391 -10.30 13.55 31.76
C ALA A 391 -10.42 15.06 31.54
N PRO A 392 -10.78 15.84 32.57
CA PRO A 392 -10.74 17.29 32.49
C PRO A 392 -9.30 17.72 32.19
N ALA A 393 -9.13 18.61 31.20
CA ALA A 393 -7.93 19.41 31.11
C ALA A 393 -7.84 20.24 32.37
N THR A 394 -6.94 19.91 33.26
CA THR A 394 -6.36 20.82 34.28
C THR A 394 -4.93 21.13 33.90
#